data_7809221704b85dd85c515ed03af7fb4b
#
_entry.id   7809221704b85dd85c515ed03af7fb4b
#
_cell.length_a   1.000
_cell.length_b   1.000
_cell.length_c   1.000
_cell.angle_alpha   90.00
_cell.angle_beta   90.00
_cell.angle_gamma   90.00
#
_symmetry.space_group_name_H-M   'P 1'
#
loop_
_entity.id
_entity.type
_entity.pdbx_description
1 polymer ?
#
loop_
_entity_poly.entity_id
_entity_poly.type
_entity_poly.pdbx_seq_one_letter_code
_entity_poly.pdbx_strand_id
1 'polypeptide(L)'
;MKVRYAKKTEKEIAIKFWKDSFKDSEEQIKFYFDNVYNGKNYLVLEDNSKIVSSLHENDYIFNFNNKSVNSKYIVGVSTDITMRNKDYMSKLLVSMLENSKKKGMPFVFLTPINPKIYRKFSFEYFSNIEYYNFSIKELVNFKLPKEDYSYIEINEENKNLYLNDLIKIYNFNMKDNFCYLERDKFYFDKILKEASSDEMKAFILYKDKKACAYIIFGLYEEKIEIRECLALNSISYKEILALIYGYRDYYKNINLASSNNSNIEFLFDNQLNIEKIVKPFMMMRILNPLSIFKNLKLENSNIKIYIEDKILKENTGLYSLNNEISFSNILEEKTTYDLKIDIGDLVFLITGYFSIDELIKLGKIDIKNRNIFKKINKIFSKKNSYLYEFI
;
A
#
# COMPACT_ATOMS: atom_id res chain seq x y z
N MET A 1 18.76 25.90 -8.84
CA MET A 1 17.80 24.88 -8.38
C MET A 1 18.36 24.14 -7.17
N LYS A 2 17.55 23.94 -6.12
CA LYS A 2 17.96 23.23 -4.90
C LYS A 2 16.79 22.39 -4.37
N VAL A 3 17.04 21.09 -4.09
CA VAL A 3 16.10 20.23 -3.37
C VAL A 3 16.44 20.27 -1.89
N ARG A 4 15.45 20.49 -1.04
CA ARG A 4 15.59 20.58 0.42
C ARG A 4 14.27 20.25 1.13
N TYR A 5 14.35 19.93 2.40
CA TYR A 5 13.17 19.91 3.24
C TYR A 5 12.67 21.34 3.49
N ALA A 6 11.35 21.46 3.65
CA ALA A 6 10.71 22.75 3.91
C ALA A 6 11.11 23.34 5.28
N LYS A 7 11.06 24.64 5.38
CA LYS A 7 11.17 25.37 6.64
C LYS A 7 9.83 25.32 7.38
N LYS A 8 9.84 25.48 8.71
CA LYS A 8 8.62 25.51 9.51
C LYS A 8 7.63 26.60 9.06
N THR A 9 8.13 27.71 8.54
CA THR A 9 7.34 28.86 8.05
C THR A 9 6.70 28.60 6.68
N GLU A 10 6.95 27.45 6.04
CA GLU A 10 6.47 27.14 4.68
C GLU A 10 5.24 26.22 4.68
N LYS A 11 4.57 25.98 5.84
CA LYS A 11 3.37 25.14 5.94
C LYS A 11 2.24 25.66 5.03
N GLU A 12 2.02 26.96 4.98
CA GLU A 12 0.98 27.59 4.14
C GLU A 12 1.25 27.36 2.64
N ILE A 13 2.51 27.30 2.24
CA ILE A 13 2.89 26.98 0.87
C ILE A 13 2.53 25.51 0.56
N ALA A 14 2.76 24.58 1.50
CA ALA A 14 2.39 23.19 1.35
C ALA A 14 0.87 23.02 1.19
N ILE A 15 0.08 23.69 2.02
CA ILE A 15 -1.39 23.71 1.95
C ILE A 15 -1.85 24.24 0.59
N LYS A 16 -1.26 25.34 0.12
CA LYS A 16 -1.59 25.91 -1.18
C LYS A 16 -1.31 24.92 -2.32
N PHE A 17 -0.12 24.29 -2.35
CA PHE A 17 0.23 23.29 -3.38
C PHE A 17 -0.74 22.11 -3.38
N TRP A 18 -1.20 21.69 -2.19
CA TRP A 18 -2.18 20.63 -2.04
C TRP A 18 -3.53 21.03 -2.64
N LYS A 19 -4.09 22.18 -2.22
CA LYS A 19 -5.36 22.73 -2.75
C LYS A 19 -5.36 22.95 -4.26
N ASP A 20 -4.23 23.43 -4.81
CA ASP A 20 -4.08 23.68 -6.25
C ASP A 20 -3.98 22.39 -7.08
N SER A 21 -3.69 21.24 -6.46
CA SER A 21 -3.38 19.98 -7.15
C SER A 21 -4.39 18.86 -6.92
N PHE A 22 -5.11 18.87 -5.79
CA PHE A 22 -6.00 17.80 -5.34
C PHE A 22 -7.39 18.36 -5.04
N LYS A 23 -8.40 17.47 -5.11
CA LYS A 23 -9.81 17.82 -4.88
C LYS A 23 -10.31 17.37 -3.49
N ASP A 24 -9.41 17.32 -2.52
CA ASP A 24 -9.75 16.92 -1.17
C ASP A 24 -10.59 18.00 -0.49
N SER A 25 -11.46 17.61 0.44
CA SER A 25 -12.26 18.54 1.23
C SER A 25 -11.39 19.36 2.19
N GLU A 26 -11.91 20.49 2.70
CA GLU A 26 -11.20 21.28 3.71
C GLU A 26 -10.93 20.48 4.98
N GLU A 27 -11.82 19.57 5.36
CA GLU A 27 -11.70 18.68 6.51
C GLU A 27 -10.54 17.67 6.30
N GLN A 28 -10.45 17.06 5.12
CA GLN A 28 -9.37 16.14 4.76
C GLN A 28 -8.01 16.86 4.74
N ILE A 29 -7.95 18.04 4.12
CA ILE A 29 -6.74 18.87 4.11
C ILE A 29 -6.34 19.22 5.54
N LYS A 30 -7.30 19.69 6.35
CA LYS A 30 -7.06 20.03 7.76
C LYS A 30 -6.54 18.81 8.52
N PHE A 31 -7.19 17.65 8.37
CA PHE A 31 -6.75 16.41 9.01
C PHE A 31 -5.28 16.10 8.68
N TYR A 32 -4.91 16.11 7.38
CA TYR A 32 -3.55 15.82 6.95
C TYR A 32 -2.53 16.78 7.55
N PHE A 33 -2.78 18.08 7.46
CA PHE A 33 -1.85 19.10 7.92
C PHE A 33 -1.74 19.23 9.44
N ASP A 34 -2.73 18.75 10.19
CA ASP A 34 -2.71 18.76 11.67
C ASP A 34 -2.18 17.44 12.26
N ASN A 35 -2.35 16.30 11.58
CA ASN A 35 -2.03 14.98 12.14
C ASN A 35 -0.85 14.26 11.44
N VAL A 36 -0.55 14.56 10.18
CA VAL A 36 0.45 13.85 9.37
C VAL A 36 1.63 14.75 8.99
N TYR A 37 1.35 15.97 8.57
CA TYR A 37 2.39 16.95 8.22
C TYR A 37 3.21 17.37 9.44
N ASN A 38 4.54 17.30 9.33
CA ASN A 38 5.45 17.71 10.42
C ASN A 38 6.60 18.61 9.96
N GLY A 39 6.57 19.08 8.71
CA GLY A 39 7.62 19.90 8.09
C GLY A 39 8.89 19.15 7.72
N LYS A 40 9.22 18.05 8.42
CA LYS A 40 10.39 17.20 8.11
C LYS A 40 10.08 16.16 7.02
N ASN A 41 8.79 15.96 6.73
CA ASN A 41 8.32 15.07 5.67
C ASN A 41 7.94 15.80 4.38
N TYR A 42 8.15 17.11 4.28
CA TYR A 42 7.83 17.91 3.10
C TYR A 42 9.09 18.32 2.35
N LEU A 43 9.32 17.69 1.19
CA LEU A 43 10.44 17.92 0.32
C LEU A 43 10.04 18.90 -0.78
N VAL A 44 10.86 19.93 -1.00
CA VAL A 44 10.60 20.99 -1.99
C VAL A 44 11.77 21.16 -2.95
N LEU A 45 11.44 21.52 -4.19
CA LEU A 45 12.41 22.02 -5.17
C LEU A 45 12.24 23.52 -5.29
N GLU A 46 13.31 24.23 -4.96
CA GLU A 46 13.42 25.68 -5.05
C GLU A 46 14.20 26.10 -6.29
N ASP A 47 13.64 27.00 -7.06
CA ASP A 47 14.28 27.64 -8.20
C ASP A 47 14.12 29.17 -8.10
N ASN A 48 15.23 29.92 -8.19
CA ASN A 48 15.24 31.39 -8.02
C ASN A 48 14.48 31.86 -6.77
N SER A 49 14.75 31.22 -5.62
CA SER A 49 14.11 31.50 -4.32
C SER A 49 12.59 31.28 -4.27
N LYS A 50 12.02 30.62 -5.26
CA LYS A 50 10.61 30.21 -5.31
C LYS A 50 10.50 28.69 -5.23
N ILE A 51 9.60 28.15 -4.40
CA ILE A 51 9.24 26.73 -4.40
C ILE A 51 8.41 26.49 -5.66
N VAL A 52 8.86 25.58 -6.52
CA VAL A 52 8.25 25.29 -7.82
C VAL A 52 7.69 23.88 -7.92
N SER A 53 8.14 22.95 -7.08
CA SER A 53 7.61 21.58 -6.99
C SER A 53 7.79 21.04 -5.57
N SER A 54 6.93 20.14 -5.16
CA SER A 54 6.96 19.58 -3.81
C SER A 54 6.36 18.18 -3.75
N LEU A 55 6.68 17.44 -2.69
CA LEU A 55 6.08 16.16 -2.32
C LEU A 55 6.19 15.94 -0.81
N HIS A 56 5.36 15.05 -0.28
CA HIS A 56 5.46 14.59 1.09
C HIS A 56 6.01 13.16 1.15
N GLU A 57 6.87 12.90 2.14
CA GLU A 57 7.50 11.60 2.41
C GLU A 57 7.06 11.12 3.80
N ASN A 58 5.94 10.45 3.91
CA ASN A 58 5.44 9.95 5.19
C ASN A 58 6.15 8.66 5.59
N ASP A 59 6.65 8.60 6.82
CA ASP A 59 7.33 7.42 7.34
C ASP A 59 6.35 6.30 7.68
N TYR A 60 6.66 5.09 7.19
CA TYR A 60 5.90 3.87 7.47
C TYR A 60 6.84 2.70 7.75
N ILE A 61 6.37 1.76 8.56
CA ILE A 61 7.04 0.50 8.81
C ILE A 61 6.26 -0.61 8.11
N PHE A 62 6.96 -1.38 7.30
CA PHE A 62 6.41 -2.56 6.65
C PHE A 62 6.91 -3.82 7.31
N ASN A 63 6.05 -4.80 7.44
CA ASN A 63 6.49 -6.18 7.51
C ASN A 63 6.72 -6.68 6.08
N PHE A 64 7.95 -7.02 5.76
CA PHE A 64 8.35 -7.56 4.47
C PHE A 64 8.99 -8.92 4.68
N ASN A 65 8.28 -9.99 4.31
CA ASN A 65 8.71 -11.37 4.52
C ASN A 65 9.12 -11.66 5.99
N ASN A 66 8.26 -11.27 6.94
CA ASN A 66 8.47 -11.39 8.40
C ASN A 66 9.65 -10.57 8.96
N LYS A 67 10.04 -9.51 8.28
CA LYS A 67 11.03 -8.54 8.77
C LYS A 67 10.47 -7.13 8.69
N SER A 68 10.61 -6.38 9.78
CA SER A 68 10.25 -4.95 9.81
C SER A 68 11.25 -4.15 8.98
N VAL A 69 10.77 -3.36 8.04
CA VAL A 69 11.56 -2.47 7.19
C VAL A 69 10.96 -1.08 7.13
N ASN A 70 11.80 -0.07 7.22
CA ASN A 70 11.36 1.32 7.06
C ASN A 70 11.16 1.64 5.57
N SER A 71 10.11 2.39 5.28
CA SER A 71 9.78 2.87 3.94
C SER A 71 9.13 4.26 4.01
N LYS A 72 8.95 4.88 2.84
CA LYS A 72 8.25 6.16 2.70
C LYS A 72 7.04 6.01 1.80
N TYR A 73 5.92 6.53 2.26
CA TYR A 73 4.74 6.76 1.42
C TYR A 73 4.84 8.15 0.80
N ILE A 74 4.89 8.20 -0.53
CA ILE A 74 5.03 9.44 -1.28
C ILE A 74 3.64 9.94 -1.65
N VAL A 75 3.27 11.10 -1.16
CA VAL A 75 1.96 11.71 -1.41
C VAL A 75 2.12 13.19 -1.79
N GLY A 76 1.07 13.79 -2.31
CA GLY A 76 1.00 15.22 -2.57
C GLY A 76 2.05 15.71 -3.57
N VAL A 77 2.46 14.87 -4.55
CA VAL A 77 3.43 15.27 -5.58
C VAL A 77 2.81 16.33 -6.47
N SER A 78 3.33 17.54 -6.40
CA SER A 78 2.76 18.70 -7.09
C SER A 78 3.83 19.61 -7.69
N THR A 79 3.42 20.37 -8.72
CA THR A 79 4.26 21.40 -9.37
C THR A 79 3.38 22.61 -9.63
N ASP A 80 3.90 23.81 -9.31
CA ASP A 80 3.25 25.09 -9.60
C ASP A 80 2.73 25.08 -11.05
N ILE A 81 1.46 25.41 -11.23
CA ILE A 81 0.79 25.32 -12.54
C ILE A 81 1.52 26.12 -13.62
N THR A 82 2.12 27.25 -13.26
CA THR A 82 2.88 28.12 -14.17
C THR A 82 4.27 27.57 -14.51
N MET A 83 4.70 26.54 -13.79
CA MET A 83 6.04 25.95 -13.91
C MET A 83 6.01 24.50 -14.41
N ARG A 84 4.85 23.99 -14.85
CA ARG A 84 4.71 22.65 -15.44
C ARG A 84 5.50 22.54 -16.75
N ASN A 85 5.81 21.30 -17.16
CA ASN A 85 6.57 20.95 -18.37
C ASN A 85 8.04 21.43 -18.39
N LYS A 86 8.64 21.66 -17.20
CA LYS A 86 10.05 22.06 -17.02
C LYS A 86 10.88 21.02 -16.25
N ASP A 87 10.43 19.77 -16.20
CA ASP A 87 11.06 18.63 -15.52
C ASP A 87 11.33 18.80 -14.02
N TYR A 88 10.68 19.78 -13.36
CA TYR A 88 10.88 20.02 -11.93
C TYR A 88 10.45 18.82 -11.07
N MET A 89 9.29 18.22 -11.38
CA MET A 89 8.82 17.01 -10.70
C MET A 89 9.82 15.86 -10.87
N SER A 90 10.37 15.66 -12.08
CA SER A 90 11.35 14.61 -12.35
C SER A 90 12.61 14.78 -11.50
N LYS A 91 13.15 16.01 -11.43
CA LYS A 91 14.32 16.34 -10.60
C LYS A 91 14.05 16.11 -9.11
N LEU A 92 12.87 16.51 -8.64
CA LEU A 92 12.45 16.32 -7.26
C LEU A 92 12.35 14.83 -6.92
N LEU A 93 11.66 14.03 -7.74
CA LEU A 93 11.51 12.58 -7.54
C LEU A 93 12.85 11.86 -7.57
N VAL A 94 13.75 12.15 -8.54
CA VAL A 94 15.06 11.51 -8.58
C VAL A 94 15.87 11.84 -7.33
N SER A 95 15.90 13.12 -6.91
CA SER A 95 16.58 13.51 -5.67
C SER A 95 15.99 12.81 -4.42
N MET A 96 14.67 12.64 -4.36
CA MET A 96 14.01 11.90 -3.28
C MET A 96 14.45 10.43 -3.27
N LEU A 97 14.47 9.75 -4.45
CA LEU A 97 14.89 8.35 -4.56
C LEU A 97 16.35 8.16 -4.10
N GLU A 98 17.26 9.04 -4.58
CA GLU A 98 18.67 9.02 -4.16
C GLU A 98 18.83 9.22 -2.65
N ASN A 99 18.13 10.19 -2.08
CA ASN A 99 18.17 10.47 -0.65
C ASN A 99 17.62 9.32 0.19
N SER A 100 16.50 8.71 -0.22
CA SER A 100 15.91 7.57 0.46
C SER A 100 16.80 6.34 0.38
N LYS A 101 17.46 6.11 -0.77
CA LYS A 101 18.47 5.06 -0.90
C LYS A 101 19.68 5.29 0.02
N LYS A 102 20.22 6.51 0.06
CA LYS A 102 21.32 6.88 0.98
C LYS A 102 20.98 6.66 2.46
N LYS A 103 19.69 6.80 2.82
CA LYS A 103 19.18 6.48 4.16
C LYS A 103 18.98 4.97 4.40
N GLY A 104 19.35 4.12 3.44
CA GLY A 104 19.27 2.66 3.55
C GLY A 104 17.88 2.08 3.36
N MET A 105 16.92 2.84 2.84
CA MET A 105 15.56 2.32 2.58
C MET A 105 15.59 1.28 1.47
N PRO A 106 14.92 0.13 1.64
CA PRO A 106 14.85 -0.90 0.61
C PRO A 106 13.95 -0.50 -0.55
N PHE A 107 12.87 0.23 -0.30
CA PHE A 107 11.91 0.73 -1.28
C PHE A 107 11.16 1.95 -0.77
N VAL A 108 10.42 2.60 -1.67
CA VAL A 108 9.39 3.60 -1.39
C VAL A 108 8.11 3.24 -2.15
N PHE A 109 6.97 3.78 -1.76
CA PHE A 109 5.69 3.44 -2.38
C PHE A 109 4.76 4.65 -2.50
N LEU A 110 3.75 4.53 -3.36
CA LEU A 110 2.74 5.55 -3.59
C LEU A 110 1.45 4.95 -4.18
N THR A 111 0.34 5.69 -4.05
CA THR A 111 -0.88 5.47 -4.83
C THR A 111 -0.86 6.41 -6.04
N PRO A 112 -0.82 5.88 -7.28
CA PRO A 112 -0.65 6.74 -8.44
C PRO A 112 -1.99 7.34 -8.90
N ILE A 113 -2.07 8.66 -9.09
CA ILE A 113 -3.17 9.27 -9.86
C ILE A 113 -3.06 8.86 -11.35
N ASN A 114 -1.84 8.84 -11.88
CA ASN A 114 -1.54 8.38 -13.23
C ASN A 114 -0.25 7.54 -13.23
N PRO A 115 -0.34 6.22 -13.43
CA PRO A 115 0.83 5.34 -13.35
C PRO A 115 1.90 5.63 -14.40
N LYS A 116 1.54 6.21 -15.57
CA LYS A 116 2.51 6.57 -16.62
C LYS A 116 3.56 7.56 -16.13
N ILE A 117 3.21 8.41 -15.17
CA ILE A 117 4.13 9.39 -14.58
C ILE A 117 5.24 8.67 -13.82
N TYR A 118 4.86 7.71 -12.97
CA TYR A 118 5.76 7.06 -12.03
C TYR A 118 6.55 5.90 -12.66
N ARG A 119 6.02 5.25 -13.70
CA ARG A 119 6.74 4.23 -14.47
C ARG A 119 8.04 4.73 -15.08
N LYS A 120 8.12 6.03 -15.44
CA LYS A 120 9.36 6.66 -15.89
C LYS A 120 10.48 6.60 -14.84
N PHE A 121 10.13 6.43 -13.57
CA PHE A 121 11.06 6.30 -12.44
C PHE A 121 11.12 4.86 -11.92
N SER A 122 10.67 3.89 -12.74
CA SER A 122 10.64 2.45 -12.42
C SER A 122 9.80 2.11 -11.18
N PHE A 123 8.72 2.84 -10.93
CA PHE A 123 7.67 2.37 -10.05
C PHE A 123 6.78 1.36 -10.78
N GLU A 124 6.39 0.27 -10.12
CA GLU A 124 5.41 -0.68 -10.62
C GLU A 124 4.46 -1.15 -9.52
N TYR A 125 3.29 -1.63 -9.94
CA TYR A 125 2.26 -2.09 -9.01
C TYR A 125 2.73 -3.31 -8.21
N PHE A 126 2.37 -3.34 -6.93
CA PHE A 126 2.66 -4.47 -6.04
C PHE A 126 1.47 -4.91 -5.19
N SER A 127 0.37 -4.18 -5.24
CA SER A 127 -0.88 -4.56 -4.62
C SER A 127 -2.07 -4.20 -5.49
N ASN A 128 -3.15 -4.96 -5.33
CA ASN A 128 -4.47 -4.66 -5.86
C ASN A 128 -5.40 -4.31 -4.71
N ILE A 129 -6.48 -3.61 -5.04
CA ILE A 129 -7.65 -3.45 -4.19
C ILE A 129 -8.83 -4.17 -4.84
N GLU A 130 -9.62 -4.86 -4.03
CA GLU A 130 -10.86 -5.50 -4.46
C GLU A 130 -12.03 -4.69 -3.94
N TYR A 131 -13.01 -4.43 -4.80
CA TYR A 131 -14.28 -3.85 -4.42
C TYR A 131 -15.38 -4.88 -4.65
N TYR A 132 -16.22 -5.06 -3.66
CA TYR A 132 -17.40 -5.90 -3.74
C TYR A 132 -18.62 -5.00 -3.71
N ASN A 133 -19.33 -4.93 -4.84
CA ASN A 133 -20.57 -4.16 -4.97
C ASN A 133 -21.77 -5.12 -4.89
N PHE A 134 -22.68 -4.86 -3.99
CA PHE A 134 -23.87 -5.67 -3.81
C PHE A 134 -25.03 -4.91 -3.16
N SER A 135 -26.25 -5.44 -3.30
CA SER A 135 -27.40 -4.91 -2.59
C SER A 135 -27.33 -5.25 -1.11
N ILE A 136 -27.73 -4.32 -0.25
CA ILE A 136 -27.83 -4.57 1.20
C ILE A 136 -28.74 -5.78 1.54
N LYS A 137 -29.67 -6.12 0.63
CA LYS A 137 -30.55 -7.30 0.76
C LYS A 137 -29.78 -8.62 0.81
N GLU A 138 -28.59 -8.69 0.23
CA GLU A 138 -27.74 -9.89 0.26
C GLU A 138 -27.27 -10.23 1.69
N LEU A 139 -27.36 -9.28 2.62
CA LEU A 139 -27.05 -9.48 4.02
C LEU A 139 -28.21 -10.04 4.87
N VAL A 140 -29.39 -10.29 4.27
CA VAL A 140 -30.59 -10.76 5.00
C VAL A 140 -30.35 -12.01 5.82
N ASN A 141 -29.50 -12.91 5.32
CA ASN A 141 -29.14 -14.17 5.99
C ASN A 141 -27.91 -14.05 6.91
N PHE A 142 -27.32 -12.87 7.00
CA PHE A 142 -26.29 -12.56 7.99
C PHE A 142 -27.02 -12.16 9.28
N LYS A 143 -27.33 -13.19 10.09
CA LYS A 143 -28.17 -13.02 11.28
C LYS A 143 -27.45 -12.16 12.31
N LEU A 144 -28.21 -11.24 12.91
CA LEU A 144 -27.77 -10.53 14.10
C LEU A 144 -27.41 -11.53 15.21
N PRO A 145 -26.39 -11.24 16.00
CA PRO A 145 -25.90 -12.12 17.04
C PRO A 145 -27.00 -12.41 18.08
N LYS A 146 -27.04 -13.66 18.57
CA LYS A 146 -27.80 -14.03 19.73
C LYS A 146 -26.92 -13.90 20.97
N GLU A 147 -27.42 -13.28 21.99
CA GLU A 147 -27.01 -13.15 23.38
C GLU A 147 -25.52 -12.87 23.74
N ASP A 148 -24.52 -13.44 23.03
CA ASP A 148 -23.09 -13.36 23.41
C ASP A 148 -22.26 -12.33 22.67
N TYR A 149 -22.88 -11.57 21.74
CA TYR A 149 -22.19 -10.56 20.94
C TYR A 149 -22.56 -9.14 21.38
N SER A 150 -21.57 -8.25 21.32
CA SER A 150 -21.81 -6.83 21.55
C SER A 150 -21.06 -5.99 20.50
N TYR A 151 -21.77 -5.01 19.93
CA TYR A 151 -21.20 -3.99 19.04
C TYR A 151 -20.88 -2.75 19.87
N ILE A 152 -19.67 -2.24 19.69
CA ILE A 152 -19.25 -1.00 20.34
C ILE A 152 -18.82 -0.02 19.25
N GLU A 153 -19.47 1.13 19.19
CA GLU A 153 -19.05 2.25 18.34
C GLU A 153 -17.80 2.90 18.94
N ILE A 154 -16.76 3.02 18.11
CA ILE A 154 -15.51 3.65 18.50
C ILE A 154 -15.55 5.12 18.08
N ASN A 155 -15.29 6.01 19.02
CA ASN A 155 -15.24 7.46 18.83
C ASN A 155 -14.01 8.06 19.52
N GLU A 156 -13.84 9.38 19.45
CA GLU A 156 -12.70 10.08 20.05
C GLU A 156 -12.60 9.90 21.58
N GLU A 157 -13.72 9.74 22.27
CA GLU A 157 -13.74 9.63 23.75
C GLU A 157 -13.30 8.24 24.22
N ASN A 158 -13.64 7.18 23.49
CA ASN A 158 -13.43 5.79 23.92
C ASN A 158 -12.35 5.02 23.14
N LYS A 159 -11.86 5.51 22.00
CA LYS A 159 -10.95 4.79 21.10
C LYS A 159 -9.73 4.17 21.79
N ASN A 160 -9.17 4.87 22.77
CA ASN A 160 -7.98 4.39 23.50
C ASN A 160 -8.19 3.06 24.24
N LEU A 161 -9.44 2.73 24.57
CA LEU A 161 -9.80 1.45 25.20
C LEU A 161 -9.67 0.27 24.24
N TYR A 162 -9.82 0.51 22.92
CA TYR A 162 -9.95 -0.53 21.90
C TYR A 162 -8.74 -0.68 20.98
N LEU A 163 -7.75 0.26 21.02
CA LEU A 163 -6.58 0.23 20.13
C LEU A 163 -5.84 -1.13 20.16
N ASN A 164 -5.65 -1.73 21.33
CA ASN A 164 -4.98 -3.03 21.44
C ASN A 164 -5.77 -4.16 20.78
N ASP A 165 -7.09 -4.13 20.83
CA ASP A 165 -7.94 -5.15 20.24
C ASP A 165 -8.03 -5.00 18.73
N LEU A 166 -8.06 -3.76 18.20
CA LEU A 166 -7.91 -3.50 16.77
C LEU A 166 -6.59 -4.04 16.23
N ILE A 167 -5.48 -3.77 16.92
CA ILE A 167 -4.14 -4.29 16.57
C ILE A 167 -4.13 -5.82 16.54
N LYS A 168 -4.75 -6.50 17.53
CA LYS A 168 -4.81 -7.96 17.56
C LYS A 168 -5.57 -8.54 16.37
N ILE A 169 -6.74 -7.97 16.05
CA ILE A 169 -7.54 -8.42 14.91
C ILE A 169 -6.78 -8.18 13.61
N TYR A 170 -6.16 -7.01 13.45
CA TYR A 170 -5.33 -6.68 12.29
C TYR A 170 -4.19 -7.67 12.12
N ASN A 171 -3.35 -7.84 13.14
CA ASN A 171 -2.19 -8.73 13.10
C ASN A 171 -2.56 -10.18 12.80
N PHE A 172 -3.72 -10.65 13.30
CA PHE A 172 -4.22 -11.99 12.98
C PHE A 172 -4.49 -12.15 11.48
N ASN A 173 -5.07 -11.13 10.83
CA ASN A 173 -5.36 -11.15 9.40
C ASN A 173 -4.10 -10.94 8.54
N MET A 174 -3.05 -10.30 9.11
CA MET A 174 -1.83 -9.98 8.37
C MET A 174 -0.77 -11.09 8.38
N LYS A 175 -0.82 -12.04 9.32
CA LYS A 175 0.25 -13.02 9.60
C LYS A 175 0.72 -13.83 8.39
N ASP A 176 -0.16 -14.08 7.42
CA ASP A 176 0.14 -14.89 6.23
C ASP A 176 0.44 -14.03 4.99
N ASN A 177 0.46 -12.70 5.13
CA ASN A 177 0.81 -11.80 4.04
C ASN A 177 2.32 -11.60 3.94
N PHE A 178 2.81 -11.53 2.71
CA PHE A 178 4.22 -11.33 2.43
C PHE A 178 4.69 -9.90 2.72
N CYS A 179 3.85 -8.92 2.40
CA CYS A 179 4.13 -7.50 2.59
C CYS A 179 2.87 -6.79 3.08
N TYR A 180 2.97 -6.11 4.22
CA TYR A 180 1.88 -5.32 4.80
C TYR A 180 2.44 -4.23 5.70
N LEU A 181 1.63 -3.20 5.98
CA LEU A 181 1.97 -2.16 6.95
C LEU A 181 1.90 -2.70 8.38
N GLU A 182 2.91 -2.42 9.18
CA GLU A 182 2.81 -2.63 10.62
C GLU A 182 1.97 -1.51 11.23
N ARG A 183 0.92 -1.90 11.96
CA ARG A 183 0.00 -0.96 12.61
C ARG A 183 0.13 -1.03 14.11
N ASP A 184 0.59 0.06 14.70
CA ASP A 184 0.64 0.28 16.14
C ASP A 184 -0.53 1.14 16.64
N LYS A 185 -0.50 1.52 17.90
CA LYS A 185 -1.51 2.39 18.50
C LYS A 185 -1.60 3.75 17.83
N PHE A 186 -0.44 4.31 17.47
CA PHE A 186 -0.38 5.63 16.81
C PHE A 186 -1.03 5.57 15.43
N TYR A 187 -0.78 4.48 14.71
CA TYR A 187 -1.39 4.26 13.40
C TYR A 187 -2.91 4.11 13.49
N PHE A 188 -3.42 3.30 14.42
CA PHE A 188 -4.88 3.16 14.61
C PHE A 188 -5.54 4.44 15.11
N ASP A 189 -4.90 5.21 16.00
CA ASP A 189 -5.38 6.53 16.39
C ASP A 189 -5.51 7.47 15.17
N LYS A 190 -4.50 7.47 14.29
CA LYS A 190 -4.52 8.22 13.02
C LYS A 190 -5.69 7.79 12.13
N ILE A 191 -5.87 6.48 11.88
CA ILE A 191 -6.95 5.97 11.02
C ILE A 191 -8.34 6.33 11.57
N LEU A 192 -8.53 6.21 12.88
CA LEU A 192 -9.82 6.54 13.49
C LEU A 192 -10.12 8.04 13.42
N LYS A 193 -9.12 8.90 13.58
CA LYS A 193 -9.26 10.35 13.37
C LYS A 193 -9.56 10.70 11.92
N GLU A 194 -8.86 10.05 10.98
CA GLU A 194 -9.10 10.20 9.55
C GLU A 194 -10.53 9.76 9.19
N ALA A 195 -10.97 8.58 9.65
CA ALA A 195 -12.33 8.11 9.46
C ALA A 195 -13.37 9.10 10.02
N SER A 196 -13.11 9.66 11.20
CA SER A 196 -13.99 10.70 11.79
C SER A 196 -14.01 11.98 10.95
N SER A 197 -12.89 12.39 10.36
CA SER A 197 -12.86 13.59 9.47
C SER A 197 -13.61 13.36 8.16
N ASP A 198 -13.73 12.10 7.72
CA ASP A 198 -14.49 11.67 6.54
C ASP A 198 -15.96 11.30 6.89
N GLU A 199 -16.42 11.64 8.10
CA GLU A 199 -17.76 11.28 8.62
C GLU A 199 -18.04 9.78 8.63
N MET A 200 -16.99 8.95 8.66
CA MET A 200 -17.10 7.50 8.77
C MET A 200 -17.29 7.05 10.22
N LYS A 201 -17.96 5.91 10.36
CA LYS A 201 -18.18 5.22 11.64
C LYS A 201 -17.22 4.03 11.77
N ALA A 202 -16.77 3.77 12.99
CA ALA A 202 -15.96 2.61 13.32
C ALA A 202 -16.66 1.78 14.42
N PHE A 203 -16.75 0.47 14.23
CA PHE A 203 -17.30 -0.45 15.22
C PHE A 203 -16.37 -1.62 15.46
N ILE A 204 -16.34 -2.09 16.70
CA ILE A 204 -15.68 -3.34 17.08
C ILE A 204 -16.71 -4.32 17.64
N LEU A 205 -16.59 -5.58 17.25
CA LEU A 205 -17.46 -6.69 17.68
C LEU A 205 -16.74 -7.52 18.74
N TYR A 206 -17.44 -7.78 19.84
CA TYR A 206 -17.02 -8.71 20.88
C TYR A 206 -17.91 -9.92 20.93
N LYS A 207 -17.32 -11.09 21.16
CA LYS A 207 -17.97 -12.33 21.56
C LYS A 207 -17.38 -12.79 22.88
N ASP A 208 -18.22 -13.06 23.88
CA ASP A 208 -17.76 -13.49 25.21
C ASP A 208 -16.65 -12.58 25.77
N LYS A 209 -16.80 -11.28 25.65
CA LYS A 209 -15.81 -10.24 26.05
C LYS A 209 -14.48 -10.29 25.29
N LYS A 210 -14.37 -11.03 24.18
CA LYS A 210 -13.18 -11.09 23.32
C LYS A 210 -13.48 -10.40 21.99
N ALA A 211 -12.63 -9.45 21.61
CA ALA A 211 -12.75 -8.78 20.32
C ALA A 211 -12.54 -9.78 19.18
N CYS A 212 -13.43 -9.80 18.18
CA CYS A 212 -13.42 -10.78 17.11
C CYS A 212 -13.57 -10.21 15.70
N ALA A 213 -14.02 -8.96 15.54
CA ALA A 213 -14.06 -8.25 14.26
C ALA A 213 -14.09 -6.74 14.48
N TYR A 214 -13.74 -5.98 13.45
CA TYR A 214 -14.00 -4.53 13.36
C TYR A 214 -14.38 -4.13 11.95
N ILE A 215 -15.05 -2.97 11.83
CA ILE A 215 -15.50 -2.39 10.57
C ILE A 215 -15.37 -0.85 10.64
N ILE A 216 -14.94 -0.25 9.52
CA ILE A 216 -14.93 1.21 9.29
C ILE A 216 -15.73 1.46 8.02
N PHE A 217 -16.76 2.29 8.09
CA PHE A 217 -17.64 2.57 6.95
C PHE A 217 -18.22 3.97 6.98
N GLY A 218 -18.51 4.51 5.80
CA GLY A 218 -19.21 5.77 5.60
C GLY A 218 -20.61 5.56 5.03
N LEU A 219 -21.49 6.54 5.27
CA LEU A 219 -22.88 6.57 4.81
C LEU A 219 -23.02 7.72 3.80
N TYR A 220 -23.14 7.40 2.50
CA TYR A 220 -23.13 8.40 1.41
C TYR A 220 -24.37 8.22 0.53
N GLU A 221 -25.25 9.24 0.48
CA GLU A 221 -26.47 9.21 -0.32
C GLU A 221 -27.27 7.90 -0.12
N GLU A 222 -27.35 7.03 -1.16
CA GLU A 222 -28.02 5.73 -1.09
C GLU A 222 -27.06 4.54 -0.92
N LYS A 223 -25.78 4.79 -0.62
CA LYS A 223 -24.71 3.80 -0.61
C LYS A 223 -23.94 3.78 0.70
N ILE A 224 -23.60 2.59 1.16
CA ILE A 224 -22.66 2.38 2.27
C ILE A 224 -21.31 2.00 1.68
N GLU A 225 -20.28 2.76 2.03
CA GLU A 225 -18.90 2.44 1.68
C GLU A 225 -18.18 1.84 2.88
N ILE A 226 -17.88 0.55 2.82
CA ILE A 226 -17.08 -0.13 3.84
C ILE A 226 -15.61 0.02 3.45
N ARG A 227 -14.90 0.88 4.18
CA ARG A 227 -13.48 1.14 3.98
C ARG A 227 -12.63 -0.05 4.40
N GLU A 228 -12.88 -0.61 5.56
CA GLU A 228 -12.16 -1.77 6.07
C GLU A 228 -13.06 -2.63 6.94
N CYS A 229 -13.00 -3.95 6.75
CA CYS A 229 -13.70 -4.93 7.56
C CYS A 229 -12.79 -6.14 7.75
N LEU A 230 -12.38 -6.40 9.00
CA LEU A 230 -11.52 -7.53 9.36
C LEU A 230 -12.11 -8.32 10.51
N ALA A 231 -11.96 -9.64 10.45
CA ALA A 231 -12.49 -10.56 11.47
C ALA A 231 -11.56 -11.76 11.68
N LEU A 232 -11.67 -12.38 12.85
CA LEU A 232 -10.88 -13.56 13.21
C LEU A 232 -11.37 -14.86 12.52
N ASN A 233 -12.61 -14.87 12.03
CA ASN A 233 -13.20 -16.00 11.31
C ASN A 233 -14.44 -15.57 10.51
N SER A 234 -14.96 -16.48 9.66
CA SER A 234 -16.10 -16.20 8.77
C SER A 234 -17.39 -15.89 9.53
N ILE A 235 -17.61 -16.49 10.70
CA ILE A 235 -18.81 -16.22 11.52
C ILE A 235 -18.75 -14.78 12.02
N SER A 236 -17.65 -14.36 12.65
CA SER A 236 -17.46 -12.99 13.10
C SER A 236 -17.50 -11.98 11.96
N TYR A 237 -17.05 -12.37 10.75
CA TYR A 237 -17.16 -11.54 9.56
C TYR A 237 -18.62 -11.32 9.13
N LYS A 238 -19.43 -12.38 9.11
CA LYS A 238 -20.88 -12.29 8.83
C LYS A 238 -21.59 -11.45 9.89
N GLU A 239 -21.26 -11.66 11.16
CA GLU A 239 -21.89 -10.95 12.29
C GLU A 239 -21.58 -9.45 12.25
N ILE A 240 -20.34 -9.03 11.95
CA ILE A 240 -20.04 -7.60 11.84
C ILE A 240 -20.73 -6.96 10.62
N LEU A 241 -20.91 -7.69 9.52
CA LEU A 241 -21.69 -7.22 8.38
C LEU A 241 -23.18 -7.18 8.64
N ALA A 242 -23.71 -7.99 9.56
CA ALA A 242 -25.11 -7.93 9.98
C ALA A 242 -25.47 -6.57 10.61
N LEU A 243 -24.51 -5.87 11.21
CA LEU A 243 -24.70 -4.48 11.66
C LEU A 243 -25.13 -3.57 10.49
N ILE A 244 -24.51 -3.74 9.31
CA ILE A 244 -24.79 -2.95 8.11
C ILE A 244 -26.23 -3.18 7.61
N TYR A 245 -26.76 -4.42 7.75
CA TYR A 245 -28.14 -4.70 7.37
C TYR A 245 -29.17 -3.89 8.17
N GLY A 246 -28.80 -3.38 9.36
CA GLY A 246 -29.63 -2.47 10.15
C GLY A 246 -29.98 -1.16 9.44
N TYR A 247 -29.19 -0.78 8.44
CA TYR A 247 -29.39 0.44 7.65
C TYR A 247 -30.25 0.25 6.38
N ARG A 248 -30.83 -0.95 6.15
CA ARG A 248 -31.55 -1.35 4.92
C ARG A 248 -32.73 -0.47 4.53
N ASP A 249 -33.33 0.22 5.48
CA ASP A 249 -34.48 1.10 5.24
C ASP A 249 -34.07 2.43 4.57
N TYR A 250 -32.79 2.78 4.69
CA TYR A 250 -32.22 4.04 4.17
C TYR A 250 -31.23 3.84 3.02
N TYR A 251 -30.52 2.70 2.98
CA TYR A 251 -29.46 2.42 2.02
C TYR A 251 -29.74 1.15 1.22
N LYS A 252 -29.42 1.19 -0.08
CA LYS A 252 -29.72 0.09 -1.00
C LYS A 252 -28.47 -0.68 -1.41
N ASN A 253 -27.36 0.01 -1.56
CA ASN A 253 -26.13 -0.51 -2.14
C ASN A 253 -24.96 -0.47 -1.15
N ILE A 254 -24.10 -1.48 -1.24
CA ILE A 254 -22.86 -1.57 -0.47
C ILE A 254 -21.70 -1.64 -1.44
N ASN A 255 -20.67 -0.85 -1.18
CA ASN A 255 -19.35 -1.00 -1.75
C ASN A 255 -18.40 -1.38 -0.61
N LEU A 256 -17.92 -2.61 -0.62
CA LEU A 256 -16.98 -3.10 0.37
C LEU A 256 -15.60 -3.23 -0.27
N ALA A 257 -14.66 -2.49 0.26
CA ALA A 257 -13.28 -2.57 -0.16
C ALA A 257 -12.52 -3.60 0.67
N SER A 258 -11.65 -4.36 0.02
CA SER A 258 -10.84 -5.40 0.65
C SER A 258 -9.49 -5.56 -0.05
N SER A 259 -8.62 -6.33 0.58
CA SER A 259 -7.33 -6.68 -0.03
C SER A 259 -7.48 -7.77 -1.09
N ASN A 260 -6.43 -7.92 -1.88
CA ASN A 260 -6.34 -8.94 -2.91
C ASN A 260 -6.56 -10.37 -2.34
N ASN A 261 -7.33 -11.18 -3.06
CA ASN A 261 -7.66 -12.58 -2.74
C ASN A 261 -8.46 -12.78 -1.44
N SER A 262 -9.30 -11.83 -1.06
CA SER A 262 -10.14 -11.96 0.14
C SER A 262 -11.29 -12.97 -0.04
N ASN A 263 -11.75 -13.21 -1.29
CA ASN A 263 -12.80 -14.16 -1.67
C ASN A 263 -14.07 -14.03 -0.82
N ILE A 264 -14.42 -12.81 -0.42
CA ILE A 264 -15.55 -12.48 0.44
C ILE A 264 -16.87 -12.91 -0.20
N GLU A 265 -16.96 -12.92 -1.53
CA GLU A 265 -18.13 -13.34 -2.30
C GLU A 265 -18.62 -14.74 -1.92
N PHE A 266 -17.75 -15.63 -1.44
CA PHE A 266 -18.11 -16.98 -1.00
C PHE A 266 -18.73 -17.05 0.40
N LEU A 267 -18.84 -15.92 1.10
CA LEU A 267 -19.61 -15.83 2.34
C LEU A 267 -21.12 -15.67 2.09
N PHE A 268 -21.49 -15.25 0.87
CA PHE A 268 -22.88 -15.01 0.46
C PHE A 268 -23.53 -16.27 -0.13
N ASP A 269 -24.85 -16.36 -0.05
CA ASP A 269 -25.60 -17.52 -0.56
C ASP A 269 -25.62 -17.53 -2.10
N ASN A 270 -25.65 -16.36 -2.73
CA ASN A 270 -25.63 -16.21 -4.19
C ASN A 270 -24.50 -15.28 -4.65
N GLN A 271 -23.39 -15.87 -5.10
CA GLN A 271 -22.23 -15.13 -5.58
C GLN A 271 -22.50 -14.33 -6.86
N LEU A 272 -23.53 -14.70 -7.65
CA LEU A 272 -23.89 -13.99 -8.88
C LEU A 272 -24.42 -12.58 -8.63
N ASN A 273 -24.90 -12.29 -7.42
CA ASN A 273 -25.38 -10.98 -7.02
C ASN A 273 -24.24 -10.07 -6.48
N ILE A 274 -23.01 -10.59 -6.43
CA ILE A 274 -21.84 -9.86 -5.91
C ILE A 274 -20.94 -9.50 -7.08
N GLU A 275 -20.88 -8.23 -7.43
CA GLU A 275 -19.94 -7.74 -8.43
C GLU A 275 -18.56 -7.55 -7.79
N LYS A 276 -17.56 -8.32 -8.22
CA LYS A 276 -16.17 -8.18 -7.79
C LYS A 276 -15.36 -7.40 -8.82
N ILE A 277 -14.80 -6.28 -8.41
CA ILE A 277 -13.93 -5.44 -9.23
C ILE A 277 -12.52 -5.45 -8.62
N VAL A 278 -11.52 -5.85 -9.40
CA VAL A 278 -10.11 -5.84 -8.99
C VAL A 278 -9.39 -4.71 -9.73
N LYS A 279 -8.76 -3.81 -8.99
CA LYS A 279 -7.98 -2.71 -9.57
C LYS A 279 -6.55 -2.72 -9.04
N PRO A 280 -5.53 -2.46 -9.90
CA PRO A 280 -4.19 -2.12 -9.42
C PRO A 280 -4.28 -0.92 -8.47
N PHE A 281 -3.57 -0.98 -7.34
CA PHE A 281 -3.74 0.02 -6.30
C PHE A 281 -2.44 0.78 -6.01
N MET A 282 -1.46 0.16 -5.41
CA MET A 282 -0.23 0.85 -5.03
C MET A 282 0.96 0.44 -5.87
N MET A 283 1.85 1.40 -6.11
CA MET A 283 3.13 1.21 -6.79
C MET A 283 4.29 1.29 -5.81
N MET A 284 5.29 0.46 -6.04
CA MET A 284 6.54 0.39 -5.29
C MET A 284 7.72 0.75 -6.20
N ARG A 285 8.75 1.37 -5.64
CA ARG A 285 10.05 1.57 -6.27
C ARG A 285 11.15 0.96 -5.39
N ILE A 286 11.79 -0.07 -5.86
CA ILE A 286 12.93 -0.70 -5.18
C ILE A 286 14.14 0.23 -5.25
N LEU A 287 14.70 0.59 -4.11
CA LEU A 287 15.88 1.44 -4.00
C LEU A 287 17.17 0.64 -3.79
N ASN A 288 17.07 -0.49 -3.09
CA ASN A 288 18.20 -1.33 -2.74
C ASN A 288 17.87 -2.81 -2.98
N PRO A 289 18.12 -3.35 -4.20
CA PRO A 289 17.84 -4.75 -4.51
C PRO A 289 18.58 -5.73 -3.59
N LEU A 290 19.82 -5.41 -3.21
CA LEU A 290 20.61 -6.27 -2.32
C LEU A 290 19.93 -6.43 -0.94
N SER A 291 19.40 -5.34 -0.39
CA SER A 291 18.64 -5.38 0.87
C SER A 291 17.35 -6.20 0.72
N ILE A 292 16.64 -6.06 -0.40
CA ILE A 292 15.44 -6.85 -0.70
C ILE A 292 15.78 -8.34 -0.74
N PHE A 293 16.81 -8.74 -1.50
CA PHE A 293 17.18 -10.16 -1.62
C PHE A 293 17.61 -10.77 -0.28
N LYS A 294 18.33 -10.02 0.56
CA LYS A 294 18.71 -10.45 1.92
C LYS A 294 17.52 -10.72 2.85
N ASN A 295 16.35 -10.18 2.51
CA ASN A 295 15.11 -10.41 3.24
C ASN A 295 14.30 -11.61 2.69
N LEU A 296 14.72 -12.22 1.58
CA LEU A 296 14.11 -13.44 1.05
C LEU A 296 14.77 -14.69 1.63
N LYS A 297 14.03 -15.80 1.70
CA LYS A 297 14.57 -17.11 2.03
C LYS A 297 15.14 -17.74 0.74
N LEU A 298 16.45 -17.66 0.56
CA LEU A 298 17.15 -18.02 -0.68
C LEU A 298 18.02 -19.27 -0.52
N GLU A 299 17.66 -20.19 0.35
CA GLU A 299 18.44 -21.40 0.62
C GLU A 299 18.73 -22.21 -0.67
N ASN A 300 20.00 -22.47 -0.96
CA ASN A 300 20.49 -23.25 -2.09
C ASN A 300 19.97 -22.79 -3.47
N SER A 301 19.70 -21.49 -3.64
CA SER A 301 19.12 -20.99 -4.88
C SER A 301 20.08 -21.03 -6.07
N ASN A 302 21.31 -20.58 -5.90
CA ASN A 302 22.36 -20.52 -6.90
C ASN A 302 21.87 -19.90 -8.23
N ILE A 303 21.29 -18.70 -8.14
CA ILE A 303 20.68 -17.96 -9.26
C ILE A 303 21.44 -16.64 -9.46
N LYS A 304 21.70 -16.32 -10.73
CA LYS A 304 22.31 -15.05 -11.15
C LYS A 304 21.28 -14.18 -11.86
N ILE A 305 21.00 -13.01 -11.31
CA ILE A 305 20.04 -12.04 -11.86
C ILE A 305 20.79 -10.79 -12.32
N TYR A 306 20.67 -10.44 -13.59
CA TYR A 306 21.14 -9.15 -14.08
C TYR A 306 20.00 -8.13 -13.98
N ILE A 307 20.22 -7.04 -13.24
CA ILE A 307 19.22 -5.99 -13.06
C ILE A 307 19.67 -4.74 -13.79
N GLU A 308 18.75 -4.11 -14.53
CA GLU A 308 18.94 -2.78 -15.11
C GLU A 308 18.15 -1.74 -14.32
N ASP A 309 18.80 -0.63 -13.93
CA ASP A 309 18.18 0.53 -13.31
C ASP A 309 18.63 1.80 -14.03
N LYS A 310 17.74 2.41 -14.80
CA LYS A 310 18.05 3.59 -15.60
C LYS A 310 18.15 4.87 -14.78
N ILE A 311 17.56 4.89 -13.57
CA ILE A 311 17.50 6.05 -12.69
C ILE A 311 18.61 5.98 -11.65
N LEU A 312 18.66 4.92 -10.84
CA LEU A 312 19.71 4.69 -9.84
C LEU A 312 20.74 3.71 -10.43
N LYS A 313 21.58 4.22 -11.32
CA LYS A 313 22.51 3.40 -12.15
C LYS A 313 23.42 2.49 -11.34
N GLU A 314 23.71 2.84 -10.09
CA GLU A 314 24.49 2.02 -9.16
C GLU A 314 23.77 0.72 -8.73
N ASN A 315 22.48 0.54 -9.07
CA ASN A 315 21.77 -0.73 -8.90
C ASN A 315 21.98 -1.66 -10.12
N THR A 316 22.47 -1.13 -11.25
CA THR A 316 22.67 -1.95 -12.45
C THR A 316 23.86 -2.87 -12.27
N GLY A 317 23.65 -4.18 -12.52
CA GLY A 317 24.68 -5.17 -12.44
C GLY A 317 24.17 -6.57 -12.10
N LEU A 318 25.11 -7.46 -11.77
CA LEU A 318 24.86 -8.85 -11.48
C LEU A 318 24.63 -9.09 -9.98
N TYR A 319 23.51 -9.67 -9.64
CA TYR A 319 23.16 -10.15 -8.30
C TYR A 319 23.24 -11.67 -8.27
N SER A 320 24.11 -12.20 -7.42
CA SER A 320 24.26 -13.65 -7.23
C SER A 320 23.54 -14.08 -5.96
N LEU A 321 22.48 -14.86 -6.12
CA LEU A 321 21.61 -15.33 -5.04
C LEU A 321 22.04 -16.74 -4.63
N ASN A 322 23.05 -16.81 -3.78
CA ASN A 322 23.60 -18.03 -3.20
C ASN A 322 23.37 -18.00 -1.68
N ASN A 323 24.09 -18.86 -0.94
CA ASN A 323 24.13 -18.79 0.54
C ASN A 323 24.59 -17.42 1.03
N GLU A 324 25.51 -16.77 0.31
CA GLU A 324 25.87 -15.36 0.45
C GLU A 324 25.37 -14.58 -0.76
N ILE A 325 24.52 -13.59 -0.52
CA ILE A 325 24.00 -12.73 -1.58
C ILE A 325 25.03 -11.65 -1.87
N SER A 326 25.47 -11.58 -3.12
CA SER A 326 26.46 -10.60 -3.56
C SER A 326 25.98 -9.78 -4.76
N PHE A 327 26.61 -8.63 -4.93
CA PHE A 327 26.41 -7.72 -6.04
C PHE A 327 27.75 -7.40 -6.71
N SER A 328 27.76 -7.41 -8.03
CA SER A 328 28.89 -7.00 -8.85
C SER A 328 28.43 -5.97 -9.86
N ASN A 329 29.04 -4.77 -9.81
CA ASN A 329 28.82 -3.75 -10.83
C ASN A 329 29.64 -4.12 -12.09
N ILE A 330 29.05 -4.92 -12.96
CA ILE A 330 29.67 -5.41 -14.17
C ILE A 330 28.74 -5.20 -15.36
N LEU A 331 29.30 -4.89 -16.53
CA LEU A 331 28.54 -4.72 -17.75
C LEU A 331 27.93 -6.06 -18.20
N GLU A 332 26.76 -5.99 -18.82
CA GLU A 332 26.00 -7.18 -19.25
C GLU A 332 26.84 -8.09 -20.16
N GLU A 333 27.51 -7.53 -21.14
CA GLU A 333 28.33 -8.27 -22.11
C GLU A 333 29.55 -8.99 -21.52
N LYS A 334 29.94 -8.61 -20.28
CA LYS A 334 31.09 -9.19 -19.56
C LYS A 334 30.71 -10.25 -18.54
N THR A 335 29.44 -10.65 -18.47
CA THR A 335 28.96 -11.60 -17.46
C THR A 335 27.93 -12.58 -18.03
N THR A 336 27.74 -13.67 -17.30
CA THR A 336 26.67 -14.64 -17.56
C THR A 336 25.63 -14.55 -16.46
N TYR A 337 24.36 -14.60 -16.84
CA TYR A 337 23.23 -14.58 -15.94
C TYR A 337 22.16 -15.59 -16.34
N ASP A 338 21.35 -15.98 -15.38
CA ASP A 338 20.23 -16.89 -15.59
C ASP A 338 18.99 -16.14 -16.07
N LEU A 339 18.77 -14.94 -15.54
CA LEU A 339 17.69 -14.04 -15.96
C LEU A 339 18.14 -12.57 -15.94
N LYS A 340 17.53 -11.77 -16.82
CA LYS A 340 17.65 -10.31 -16.86
C LYS A 340 16.29 -9.68 -16.63
N ILE A 341 16.26 -8.58 -15.86
CA ILE A 341 15.03 -7.88 -15.51
C ILE A 341 15.29 -6.37 -15.29
N ASP A 342 14.33 -5.51 -15.69
CA ASP A 342 14.31 -4.10 -15.28
C ASP A 342 13.95 -3.99 -13.79
N ILE A 343 14.49 -2.99 -13.11
CA ILE A 343 14.25 -2.79 -11.66
C ILE A 343 12.77 -2.56 -11.34
N GLY A 344 12.00 -1.94 -12.23
CA GLY A 344 10.56 -1.78 -12.08
C GLY A 344 9.84 -3.13 -12.18
N ASP A 345 10.17 -3.95 -13.17
CA ASP A 345 9.59 -5.28 -13.35
C ASP A 345 10.01 -6.25 -12.22
N LEU A 346 11.16 -6.01 -11.58
CA LEU A 346 11.59 -6.75 -10.39
C LEU A 346 10.58 -6.63 -9.23
N VAL A 347 9.83 -5.52 -9.15
CA VAL A 347 8.76 -5.34 -8.15
C VAL A 347 7.73 -6.47 -8.27
N PHE A 348 7.27 -6.77 -9.49
CA PHE A 348 6.31 -7.86 -9.73
C PHE A 348 6.83 -9.22 -9.28
N LEU A 349 8.11 -9.48 -9.57
CA LEU A 349 8.76 -10.74 -9.23
C LEU A 349 8.89 -10.90 -7.71
N ILE A 350 9.39 -9.87 -7.01
CA ILE A 350 9.66 -9.92 -5.57
C ILE A 350 8.37 -10.02 -4.77
N THR A 351 7.37 -9.25 -5.14
CA THR A 351 6.09 -9.21 -4.42
C THR A 351 5.13 -10.34 -4.82
N GLY A 352 5.48 -11.11 -5.86
CA GLY A 352 4.63 -12.17 -6.39
C GLY A 352 3.33 -11.64 -7.00
N TYR A 353 3.32 -10.38 -7.44
CA TYR A 353 2.17 -9.78 -8.12
C TYR A 353 1.83 -10.54 -9.41
N PHE A 354 2.87 -10.90 -10.19
CA PHE A 354 2.80 -11.82 -11.30
C PHE A 354 3.69 -13.04 -11.04
N SER A 355 3.25 -14.19 -11.52
CA SER A 355 4.10 -15.38 -11.63
C SER A 355 5.17 -15.19 -12.71
N ILE A 356 6.21 -16.00 -12.68
CA ILE A 356 7.25 -15.99 -13.71
C ILE A 356 6.67 -16.26 -15.09
N ASP A 357 5.73 -17.20 -15.21
CA ASP A 357 5.07 -17.52 -16.48
C ASP A 357 4.33 -16.31 -17.04
N GLU A 358 3.64 -15.55 -16.18
CA GLU A 358 2.98 -14.30 -16.55
C GLU A 358 4.00 -13.24 -16.99
N LEU A 359 5.13 -13.09 -16.29
CA LEU A 359 6.17 -12.12 -16.64
C LEU A 359 6.85 -12.46 -17.99
N ILE A 360 7.06 -13.75 -18.28
CA ILE A 360 7.57 -14.19 -19.59
C ILE A 360 6.56 -13.85 -20.70
N LYS A 361 5.28 -14.20 -20.52
CA LYS A 361 4.22 -13.89 -21.49
C LYS A 361 4.07 -12.40 -21.75
N LEU A 362 4.32 -11.56 -20.74
CA LEU A 362 4.28 -10.10 -20.85
C LEU A 362 5.59 -9.51 -21.42
N GLY A 363 6.62 -10.33 -21.70
CA GLY A 363 7.91 -9.87 -22.20
C GLY A 363 8.71 -9.00 -21.20
N LYS A 364 8.46 -9.19 -19.90
CA LYS A 364 9.07 -8.39 -18.82
C LYS A 364 10.33 -8.99 -18.22
N ILE A 365 10.64 -10.20 -18.58
CA ILE A 365 11.79 -10.96 -18.07
C ILE A 365 12.39 -11.80 -19.20
N ASP A 366 13.70 -11.77 -19.30
CA ASP A 366 14.47 -12.65 -20.20
C ASP A 366 15.15 -13.76 -19.39
N ILE A 367 14.79 -15.00 -19.66
CA ILE A 367 15.36 -16.20 -19.00
C ILE A 367 16.27 -16.92 -20.00
N LYS A 368 17.57 -16.88 -19.75
CA LYS A 368 18.56 -17.60 -20.55
C LYS A 368 18.71 -19.09 -20.16
N ASN A 369 18.57 -19.37 -18.87
CA ASN A 369 18.73 -20.72 -18.34
C ASN A 369 17.40 -21.32 -17.87
N ARG A 370 16.74 -22.06 -18.71
CA ARG A 370 15.45 -22.70 -18.35
C ARG A 370 15.55 -23.76 -17.24
N ASN A 371 16.74 -24.30 -16.97
CA ASN A 371 16.93 -25.31 -15.92
C ASN A 371 16.68 -24.74 -14.50
N ILE A 372 16.78 -23.43 -14.33
CA ILE A 372 16.52 -22.77 -13.05
C ILE A 372 15.06 -22.41 -12.83
N PHE A 373 14.19 -22.61 -13.82
CA PHE A 373 12.79 -22.17 -13.80
C PHE A 373 12.04 -22.65 -12.54
N LYS A 374 12.19 -23.94 -12.20
CA LYS A 374 11.59 -24.52 -10.98
C LYS A 374 12.09 -23.84 -9.70
N LYS A 375 13.40 -23.49 -9.66
CA LYS A 375 14.00 -22.82 -8.51
C LYS A 375 13.47 -21.38 -8.36
N ILE A 376 13.43 -20.65 -9.47
CA ILE A 376 12.91 -19.29 -9.51
C ILE A 376 11.44 -19.26 -9.07
N ASN A 377 10.61 -20.17 -9.60
CA ASN A 377 9.20 -20.29 -9.20
C ASN A 377 9.01 -20.60 -7.70
N LYS A 378 9.91 -21.38 -7.11
CA LYS A 378 9.84 -21.67 -5.67
C LYS A 378 10.16 -20.44 -4.83
N ILE A 379 11.13 -19.62 -5.23
CA ILE A 379 11.58 -18.43 -4.50
C ILE A 379 10.59 -17.28 -4.69
N PHE A 380 10.17 -17.08 -5.94
CA PHE A 380 9.32 -15.96 -6.37
C PHE A 380 7.90 -16.44 -6.75
N SER A 381 7.33 -17.29 -5.90
CA SER A 381 5.93 -17.72 -6.07
C SER A 381 4.97 -16.54 -5.84
N LYS A 382 3.73 -16.69 -6.35
CA LYS A 382 2.64 -15.74 -6.02
C LYS A 382 2.53 -15.57 -4.50
N LYS A 383 2.41 -14.33 -4.07
CA LYS A 383 2.34 -13.94 -2.67
C LYS A 383 1.23 -12.93 -2.48
N ASN A 384 0.68 -12.86 -1.29
CA ASN A 384 -0.30 -11.85 -0.94
C ASN A 384 0.39 -10.67 -0.29
N SER A 385 0.04 -9.47 -0.74
CA SER A 385 0.43 -8.23 -0.08
C SER A 385 -0.85 -7.50 0.34
N TYR A 386 -0.93 -7.15 1.61
CA TYR A 386 -2.03 -6.36 2.13
C TYR A 386 -1.59 -4.91 2.28
N LEU A 387 -2.11 -4.07 1.43
CA LEU A 387 -1.92 -2.64 1.55
C LEU A 387 -3.26 -1.93 1.37
N TYR A 388 -3.60 -1.16 2.37
CA TYR A 388 -4.86 -0.49 2.44
C TYR A 388 -4.64 0.87 3.12
N GLU A 389 -4.06 1.79 2.36
CA GLU A 389 -3.76 3.13 2.83
C GLU A 389 -4.46 4.14 1.93
N PHE A 390 -5.29 4.95 2.53
CA PHE A 390 -5.95 6.10 1.91
C PHE A 390 -5.42 7.35 2.62
N ILE A 391 -4.84 8.27 1.91
CA ILE A 391 -4.52 9.63 2.33
C ILE A 391 -4.99 10.55 1.23
#